data_14f5e35761fbd2bcec0cbe6127a19cd7
#
_entry.id   14f5e35761fbd2bcec0cbe6127a19cd7
#
_cell.length_a   1.000
_cell.length_b   1.000
_cell.length_c   1.000
_cell.angle_alpha   90.00
_cell.angle_beta   90.00
_cell.angle_gamma   90.00
#
_symmetry.space_group_name_H-M   'P 1'
#
loop_
_entity.id
_entity.type
_entity.pdbx_description
1 polymer ?
#
loop_
_entity_poly.entity_id
_entity_poly.type
_entity_poly.pdbx_seq_one_letter_code
_entity_poly.pdbx_strand_id
1 'polypeptide(L)'
;ITLITGLAAFEWVSPIGMAHREIIFGLGLGFTALLAIFLFDLLILKNGWCGHLCPLGAFYSLIGKTSLLRVRFDKNTCTHCGECAKVCPEPQVLNLKKLDERGYVFSGECSNCGRCTPICPEGSLKFDFKPLIRSHNVQADAIAVQRRTK
;
A
#
# COMPACT_ATOMS: atom_id res chain seq x y z
N ILE A 1 2.91 -16.69 17.99
CA ILE A 1 3.41 -18.03 17.60
C ILE A 1 4.84 -18.18 18.11
N THR A 2 5.78 -17.30 17.77
CA THR A 2 7.20 -17.37 18.19
C THR A 2 7.37 -17.41 19.71
N LEU A 3 6.58 -16.65 20.47
CA LEU A 3 6.59 -16.66 21.95
C LEU A 3 6.08 -17.98 22.55
N ILE A 4 5.19 -18.69 21.86
CA ILE A 4 4.60 -19.95 22.32
C ILE A 4 5.47 -21.15 21.93
N THR A 5 6.04 -21.15 20.73
CA THR A 5 6.79 -22.26 20.17
C THR A 5 8.30 -22.15 20.39
N GLY A 6 8.80 -20.97 20.76
CA GLY A 6 10.24 -20.70 20.85
C GLY A 6 11.01 -20.77 19.52
N LEU A 7 10.30 -21.05 18.42
CA LEU A 7 10.85 -21.16 17.09
C LEU A 7 10.61 -19.85 16.32
N ALA A 8 11.62 -19.37 15.62
CA ALA A 8 11.50 -18.26 14.67
C ALA A 8 10.76 -18.72 13.40
N ALA A 9 9.53 -19.25 13.57
CA ALA A 9 8.69 -19.80 12.49
C ALA A 9 8.53 -18.80 11.32
N PHE A 10 8.69 -17.53 11.62
CA PHE A 10 8.63 -16.44 10.67
C PHE A 10 9.80 -16.45 9.66
N GLU A 11 11.01 -16.82 10.10
CA GLU A 11 12.17 -16.89 9.23
C GLU A 11 12.10 -18.05 8.23
N TRP A 12 11.35 -19.10 8.56
CA TRP A 12 11.14 -20.26 7.67
C TRP A 12 10.24 -19.93 6.47
N VAL A 13 9.40 -18.93 6.59
CA VAL A 13 8.45 -18.52 5.53
C VAL A 13 8.98 -17.31 4.74
N SER A 14 10.01 -16.63 5.25
CA SER A 14 10.62 -15.49 4.59
C SER A 14 11.54 -15.93 3.45
N PRO A 15 11.30 -15.50 2.18
CA PRO A 15 12.19 -15.83 1.05
C PRO A 15 13.62 -15.37 1.27
N ILE A 16 13.82 -14.26 1.98
CA ILE A 16 15.14 -13.70 2.30
C ILE A 16 15.89 -14.63 3.28
N GLY A 17 15.20 -15.13 4.32
CA GLY A 17 15.76 -16.07 5.27
C GLY A 17 16.14 -17.41 4.60
N MET A 18 15.28 -17.91 3.70
CA MET A 18 15.56 -19.10 2.90
C MET A 18 16.79 -18.91 2.02
N ALA A 19 16.87 -17.80 1.26
CA ALA A 19 18.01 -17.50 0.40
C ALA A 19 19.34 -17.43 1.18
N HIS A 20 19.34 -16.75 2.33
CA HIS A 20 20.52 -16.63 3.18
C HIS A 20 21.02 -17.99 3.71
N ARG A 21 20.11 -18.86 4.12
CA ARG A 21 20.44 -20.21 4.60
C ARG A 21 21.02 -21.09 3.50
N GLU A 22 20.44 -21.06 2.30
CA GLU A 22 20.92 -21.84 1.16
C GLU A 22 22.33 -21.39 0.70
N ILE A 23 22.65 -20.10 0.82
CA ILE A 23 23.99 -19.59 0.53
C ILE A 23 25.03 -20.11 1.53
N ILE A 24 24.65 -20.23 2.82
CA ILE A 24 25.57 -20.66 3.88
C ILE A 24 25.73 -22.18 3.93
N PHE A 25 24.63 -22.93 3.81
CA PHE A 25 24.60 -24.39 4.02
C PHE A 25 24.65 -25.18 2.71
N GLY A 26 24.65 -24.53 1.56
CA GLY A 26 24.64 -25.13 0.24
C GLY A 26 23.23 -25.28 -0.33
N LEU A 27 23.19 -25.50 -1.66
CA LEU A 27 21.95 -25.63 -2.43
C LEU A 27 21.18 -26.89 -2.03
N GLY A 28 20.04 -26.71 -1.37
CA GLY A 28 19.14 -27.76 -0.93
C GLY A 28 17.68 -27.56 -1.34
N LEU A 29 16.77 -28.18 -0.60
CA LEU A 29 15.32 -28.08 -0.85
C LEU A 29 14.77 -26.64 -0.73
N GLY A 30 15.42 -25.76 0.03
CA GLY A 30 15.03 -24.37 0.14
C GLY A 30 15.23 -23.57 -1.14
N PHE A 31 16.23 -23.96 -1.96
CA PHE A 31 16.42 -23.33 -3.27
C PHE A 31 15.27 -23.62 -4.23
N THR A 32 14.72 -24.82 -4.23
CA THR A 32 13.54 -25.15 -5.06
C THR A 32 12.31 -24.38 -4.61
N ALA A 33 12.12 -24.20 -3.31
CA ALA A 33 11.03 -23.37 -2.76
C ALA A 33 11.21 -21.90 -3.16
N LEU A 34 12.43 -21.36 -3.07
CA LEU A 34 12.75 -20.00 -3.48
C LEU A 34 12.48 -19.78 -4.98
N LEU A 35 12.91 -20.75 -5.82
CA LEU A 35 12.65 -20.71 -7.27
C LEU A 35 11.14 -20.77 -7.56
N ALA A 36 10.40 -21.62 -6.84
CA ALA A 36 8.94 -21.70 -6.99
C ALA A 36 8.25 -20.38 -6.62
N ILE A 37 8.64 -19.72 -5.53
CA ILE A 37 8.15 -18.41 -5.13
C ILE A 37 8.46 -17.35 -6.21
N PHE A 38 9.69 -17.37 -6.73
CA PHE A 38 10.12 -16.45 -7.78
C PHE A 38 9.31 -16.64 -9.07
N LEU A 39 9.10 -17.87 -9.50
CA LEU A 39 8.29 -18.18 -10.69
C LEU A 39 6.81 -17.82 -10.46
N PHE A 40 6.30 -18.03 -9.27
CA PHE A 40 4.95 -17.63 -8.91
C PHE A 40 4.74 -16.12 -9.04
N ASP A 41 5.67 -15.33 -8.49
CA ASP A 41 5.60 -13.85 -8.57
C ASP A 41 5.81 -13.35 -10.01
N LEU A 42 6.61 -14.05 -10.81
CA LEU A 42 6.88 -13.67 -12.19
C LEU A 42 5.73 -13.99 -13.13
N LEU A 43 5.11 -15.18 -12.99
CA LEU A 43 4.18 -15.73 -13.99
C LEU A 43 2.70 -15.51 -13.61
N ILE A 44 2.38 -15.50 -12.32
CA ILE A 44 0.98 -15.51 -11.87
C ILE A 44 0.55 -14.15 -11.33
N LEU A 45 1.27 -13.59 -10.38
CA LEU A 45 0.88 -12.36 -9.69
C LEU A 45 2.12 -11.50 -9.40
N LYS A 46 2.16 -10.32 -9.96
CA LYS A 46 3.18 -9.33 -9.60
C LYS A 46 3.06 -8.98 -8.11
N ASN A 47 4.13 -9.23 -7.34
CA ASN A 47 4.18 -9.08 -5.88
C ASN A 47 3.21 -9.99 -5.11
N GLY A 48 2.81 -11.13 -5.67
CA GLY A 48 1.81 -12.02 -5.08
C GLY A 48 2.23 -12.58 -3.73
N TRP A 49 3.47 -13.02 -3.58
CA TRP A 49 3.99 -13.56 -2.33
C TRP A 49 4.11 -12.47 -1.26
N CYS A 50 4.85 -11.40 -1.55
CA CYS A 50 5.11 -10.33 -0.58
C CYS A 50 3.86 -9.51 -0.23
N GLY A 51 2.96 -9.31 -1.19
CA GLY A 51 1.76 -8.50 -0.99
C GLY A 51 0.59 -9.25 -0.35
N HIS A 52 0.48 -10.59 -0.54
CA HIS A 52 -0.73 -11.33 -0.16
C HIS A 52 -0.48 -12.51 0.80
N LEU A 53 0.64 -13.23 0.64
CA LEU A 53 0.93 -14.44 1.40
C LEU A 53 1.93 -14.22 2.54
N CYS A 54 2.84 -13.27 2.41
CA CYS A 54 3.87 -13.03 3.41
C CYS A 54 3.27 -12.41 4.69
N PRO A 55 3.41 -13.05 5.85
CA PRO A 55 2.90 -12.51 7.11
C PRO A 55 3.57 -11.19 7.51
N LEU A 56 4.80 -10.95 7.05
CA LEU A 56 5.51 -9.67 7.24
C LEU A 56 4.83 -8.54 6.45
N GLY A 57 4.42 -8.81 5.21
CA GLY A 57 3.65 -7.86 4.40
C GLY A 57 2.33 -7.49 5.07
N ALA A 58 1.61 -8.48 5.61
CA ALA A 58 0.37 -8.27 6.36
C ALA A 58 0.59 -7.42 7.62
N PHE A 59 1.68 -7.65 8.35
CA PHE A 59 2.05 -6.88 9.53
C PHE A 59 2.36 -5.41 9.17
N TYR A 60 3.16 -5.18 8.12
CA TYR A 60 3.43 -3.82 7.65
C TYR A 60 2.17 -3.12 7.11
N SER A 61 1.27 -3.83 6.43
CA SER A 61 -0.01 -3.28 6.01
C SER A 61 -0.87 -2.84 7.20
N LEU A 62 -0.85 -3.61 8.30
CA LEU A 62 -1.57 -3.26 9.52
C LEU A 62 -0.99 -2.00 10.19
N ILE A 63 0.33 -1.93 10.36
CA ILE A 63 1.03 -0.74 10.88
C ILE A 63 0.83 0.44 9.93
N GLY A 64 0.91 0.21 8.63
CA GLY A 64 0.67 1.22 7.61
C GLY A 64 -0.67 1.93 7.77
N LYS A 65 -1.72 1.28 8.29
CA LYS A 65 -3.01 1.92 8.58
C LYS A 65 -2.95 2.97 9.68
N THR A 66 -1.96 2.94 10.55
CA THR A 66 -1.77 3.92 11.63
C THR A 66 -0.87 5.09 11.22
N SER A 67 -0.27 5.05 10.02
CA SER A 67 0.59 6.12 9.52
C SER A 67 -0.10 7.49 9.57
N LEU A 68 0.62 8.46 10.11
CA LEU A 68 0.17 9.86 10.22
C LEU A 68 0.29 10.61 8.90
N LEU A 69 1.35 10.30 8.13
CA LEU A 69 1.57 10.89 6.81
C LEU A 69 0.80 10.09 5.76
N ARG A 70 -0.05 10.78 5.00
CA ARG A 70 -0.92 10.17 3.99
C ARG A 70 -0.99 11.03 2.73
N VAL A 71 -1.31 10.38 1.62
CA VAL A 71 -1.67 11.09 0.40
C VAL A 71 -3.10 11.57 0.54
N ARG A 72 -3.26 12.89 0.59
CA ARG A 72 -4.55 13.58 0.53
C ARG A 72 -5.05 13.56 -0.91
N PHE A 73 -6.35 13.39 -1.06
CA PHE A 73 -7.05 13.45 -2.33
C PHE A 73 -8.09 14.57 -2.31
N ASP A 74 -8.06 15.43 -3.31
CA ASP A 74 -9.05 16.48 -3.51
C ASP A 74 -9.95 16.12 -4.69
N LYS A 75 -11.20 15.76 -4.37
CA LYS A 75 -12.21 15.38 -5.37
C LYS A 75 -12.62 16.52 -6.30
N ASN A 76 -12.54 17.80 -5.82
CA ASN A 76 -13.01 18.94 -6.59
C ASN A 76 -12.07 19.28 -7.76
N THR A 77 -10.79 18.94 -7.63
CA THR A 77 -9.77 19.16 -8.66
C THR A 77 -9.50 17.93 -9.52
N CYS A 78 -10.03 16.75 -9.14
CA CYS A 78 -9.78 15.49 -9.84
C CYS A 78 -10.64 15.36 -11.10
N THR A 79 -9.99 15.16 -12.25
CA THR A 79 -10.64 14.87 -13.54
C THR A 79 -10.89 13.38 -13.79
N HIS A 80 -10.60 12.51 -12.83
CA HIS A 80 -10.72 11.03 -12.92
C HIS A 80 -9.99 10.41 -14.12
N CYS A 81 -8.90 11.01 -14.60
CA CYS A 81 -8.12 10.54 -15.75
C CYS A 81 -7.43 9.17 -15.53
N GLY A 82 -7.21 8.75 -14.27
CA GLY A 82 -6.63 7.45 -13.94
C GLY A 82 -5.11 7.34 -14.07
N GLU A 83 -4.40 8.39 -14.48
CA GLU A 83 -2.94 8.35 -14.66
C GLU A 83 -2.18 7.99 -13.37
N CYS A 84 -2.68 8.45 -12.22
CA CYS A 84 -2.11 8.13 -10.92
C CYS A 84 -2.12 6.62 -10.62
N ALA A 85 -3.16 5.89 -11.07
CA ALA A 85 -3.27 4.45 -10.88
C ALA A 85 -2.28 3.68 -11.78
N LYS A 86 -1.95 4.18 -12.98
CA LYS A 86 -1.00 3.53 -13.90
C LYS A 86 0.43 3.52 -13.37
N VAL A 87 0.85 4.58 -12.66
CA VAL A 87 2.20 4.68 -12.09
C VAL A 87 2.32 4.10 -10.69
N CYS A 88 1.20 3.78 -10.07
CA CYS A 88 1.16 3.19 -8.72
C CYS A 88 1.63 1.73 -8.78
N PRO A 89 2.61 1.31 -7.96
CA PRO A 89 3.00 -0.10 -7.87
C PRO A 89 1.86 -0.99 -7.38
N GLU A 90 0.91 -0.43 -6.61
CA GLU A 90 -0.27 -1.10 -6.07
C GLU A 90 -1.56 -0.34 -6.47
N PRO A 91 -2.05 -0.52 -7.72
CA PRO A 91 -3.18 0.25 -8.25
C PRO A 91 -4.47 0.14 -7.44
N GLN A 92 -4.69 -0.99 -6.75
CA GLN A 92 -5.85 -1.23 -5.90
C GLN A 92 -5.98 -0.25 -4.74
N VAL A 93 -4.86 0.37 -4.32
CA VAL A 93 -4.81 1.38 -3.26
C VAL A 93 -5.48 2.68 -3.68
N LEU A 94 -5.40 3.01 -4.98
CA LEU A 94 -5.96 4.23 -5.57
C LEU A 94 -7.38 4.00 -6.14
N ASN A 95 -8.27 3.41 -5.34
CA ASN A 95 -9.66 3.26 -5.72
C ASN A 95 -10.38 4.62 -5.61
N LEU A 96 -10.62 5.27 -6.76
CA LEU A 96 -11.17 6.64 -6.84
C LEU A 96 -12.50 6.78 -6.10
N LYS A 97 -13.39 5.77 -6.18
CA LYS A 97 -14.68 5.81 -5.48
C LYS A 97 -14.52 5.92 -3.96
N LYS A 98 -13.60 5.13 -3.39
CA LYS A 98 -13.30 5.18 -1.95
C LYS A 98 -12.53 6.43 -1.54
N LEU A 99 -11.74 7.00 -2.46
CA LEU A 99 -11.01 8.24 -2.27
C LEU A 99 -11.96 9.44 -2.23
N ASP A 100 -12.99 9.46 -3.09
CA ASP A 100 -14.04 10.50 -3.11
C ASP A 100 -14.78 10.60 -1.77
N GLU A 101 -15.00 9.46 -1.09
CA GLU A 101 -15.69 9.42 0.20
C GLU A 101 -14.79 9.85 1.37
N ARG A 102 -13.50 9.51 1.31
CA ARG A 102 -12.58 9.64 2.45
C ARG A 102 -11.65 10.83 2.38
N GLY A 103 -11.38 11.35 1.19
CA GLY A 103 -10.47 12.48 0.96
C GLY A 103 -8.97 12.16 1.18
N TYR A 104 -8.60 10.90 1.40
CA TYR A 104 -7.21 10.46 1.53
C TYR A 104 -7.05 8.96 1.30
N VAL A 105 -5.84 8.54 0.94
CA VAL A 105 -5.50 7.13 0.75
C VAL A 105 -5.40 6.44 2.10
N PHE A 106 -6.36 5.59 2.42
CA PHE A 106 -6.44 4.90 3.71
C PHE A 106 -5.76 3.53 3.73
N SER A 107 -5.50 2.92 2.58
CA SER A 107 -4.94 1.58 2.52
C SER A 107 -3.57 1.49 3.21
N GLY A 108 -3.39 0.45 4.03
CA GLY A 108 -2.10 0.13 4.66
C GLY A 108 -1.05 -0.37 3.66
N GLU A 109 -1.49 -0.77 2.46
CA GLU A 109 -0.63 -1.22 1.37
C GLU A 109 0.03 -0.05 0.63
N CYS A 110 -0.40 1.19 0.89
CA CYS A 110 0.24 2.37 0.35
C CYS A 110 1.63 2.55 0.96
N SER A 111 2.66 2.40 0.15
CA SER A 111 4.07 2.57 0.55
C SER A 111 4.50 4.04 0.69
N ASN A 112 3.57 5.00 0.50
CA ASN A 112 3.86 6.44 0.50
C ASN A 112 5.01 6.85 -0.44
N CYS A 113 5.18 6.15 -1.56
CA CYS A 113 6.29 6.38 -2.51
C CYS A 113 6.19 7.72 -3.26
N GLY A 114 5.03 8.38 -3.27
CA GLY A 114 4.81 9.69 -3.86
C GLY A 114 4.71 9.75 -5.38
N ARG A 115 4.83 8.64 -6.11
CA ARG A 115 4.81 8.62 -7.58
C ARG A 115 3.51 9.19 -8.18
N CYS A 116 2.40 9.06 -7.47
CA CYS A 116 1.09 9.57 -7.92
C CYS A 116 0.97 11.11 -7.85
N THR A 117 1.78 11.76 -7.02
CA THR A 117 1.70 13.22 -6.83
C THR A 117 2.16 14.02 -8.05
N PRO A 118 3.38 13.81 -8.62
CA PRO A 118 3.87 14.59 -9.74
C PRO A 118 3.18 14.28 -11.07
N ILE A 119 2.56 13.10 -11.18
CA ILE A 119 1.90 12.69 -12.43
C ILE A 119 0.48 13.27 -12.55
N CYS A 120 -0.08 13.79 -11.46
CA CYS A 120 -1.41 14.39 -11.46
C CYS A 120 -1.35 15.82 -12.03
N PRO A 121 -1.89 16.09 -13.25
CA PRO A 121 -1.83 17.42 -13.85
C PRO A 121 -2.58 18.47 -13.03
N GLU A 122 -3.66 18.07 -12.37
CA GLU A 122 -4.51 18.94 -11.55
C GLU A 122 -4.03 19.08 -10.10
N GLY A 123 -2.95 18.39 -9.72
CA GLY A 123 -2.43 18.43 -8.35
C GLY A 123 -3.39 17.96 -7.27
N SER A 124 -4.34 17.08 -7.62
CA SER A 124 -5.36 16.56 -6.69
C SER A 124 -4.78 15.65 -5.61
N LEU A 125 -3.54 15.14 -5.77
CA LEU A 125 -2.87 14.24 -4.85
C LEU A 125 -1.68 14.96 -4.22
N LYS A 126 -1.71 15.12 -2.89
CA LYS A 126 -0.64 15.78 -2.11
C LYS A 126 -0.38 15.02 -0.83
N PHE A 127 0.87 15.06 -0.33
CA PHE A 127 1.16 14.56 1.01
C PHE A 127 0.62 15.51 2.06
N ASP A 128 -0.05 14.96 3.06
CA ASP A 128 -0.55 15.72 4.20
C ASP A 128 -0.64 14.86 5.46
N PHE A 129 -0.74 15.51 6.61
CA PHE A 129 -0.94 14.82 7.88
C PHE A 129 -2.43 14.45 8.05
N LYS A 130 -2.70 13.22 8.41
CA LYS A 130 -4.05 12.68 8.60
C LYS A 130 -5.00 13.55 9.45
N PRO A 131 -4.62 14.16 10.57
CA PRO A 131 -5.47 15.04 11.33
C PRO A 131 -5.85 16.32 10.56
N LEU A 132 -4.93 16.89 9.77
CA LEU A 132 -5.18 18.07 8.94
C LEU A 132 -6.12 17.75 7.77
N ILE A 133 -5.97 16.59 7.14
CA ILE A 133 -6.84 16.10 6.07
C ILE A 133 -8.29 16.03 6.57
N ARG A 134 -8.50 15.51 7.76
CA ARG A 134 -9.84 15.39 8.35
C ARG A 134 -10.49 16.77 8.58
N SER A 135 -9.73 17.75 9.05
CA SER A 135 -10.23 19.10 9.26
C SER A 135 -10.60 19.80 7.96
N HIS A 136 -9.79 19.63 6.90
CA HIS A 136 -10.06 20.21 5.58
C HIS A 136 -11.32 19.63 4.94
N ASN A 137 -11.57 18.32 5.07
CA ASN A 137 -12.77 17.71 4.50
C ASN A 137 -14.06 18.22 5.16
N VAL A 138 -14.04 18.39 6.49
CA VAL A 138 -15.19 18.97 7.21
C VAL A 138 -15.51 20.39 6.73
N GLN A 139 -14.49 21.20 6.48
CA GLN A 139 -14.67 22.56 5.95
C GLN A 139 -15.15 22.58 4.49
N ALA A 140 -14.61 21.70 3.64
CA ALA A 140 -15.04 21.59 2.24
C ALA A 140 -16.51 21.18 2.12
N ASP A 141 -16.95 20.22 2.94
CA ASP A 141 -18.33 19.76 2.97
C ASP A 141 -19.27 20.85 3.50
N ALA A 142 -18.87 21.63 4.51
CA ALA A 142 -19.64 22.77 5.02
C ALA A 142 -19.82 23.86 3.94
N ILE A 143 -18.78 24.20 3.18
CA ILE A 143 -18.84 25.17 2.08
C ILE A 143 -19.71 24.65 0.92
N ALA A 144 -19.63 23.36 0.61
CA ALA A 144 -20.44 22.73 -0.45
C ALA A 144 -21.93 22.73 -0.09
N VAL A 145 -22.27 22.50 1.17
CA VAL A 145 -23.65 22.57 1.67
C VAL A 145 -24.20 24.01 1.56
N GLN A 146 -23.42 25.01 1.95
CA GLN A 146 -23.84 26.43 1.83
C GLN A 146 -24.05 26.90 0.40
N ARG A 147 -23.33 26.34 -0.59
CA ARG A 147 -23.52 26.64 -2.02
C ARG A 147 -24.80 26.03 -2.61
N ARG A 148 -25.30 24.93 -2.03
CA ARG A 148 -26.55 24.28 -2.47
C ARG A 148 -27.82 24.94 -1.91
N THR A 149 -27.69 25.77 -0.88
CA THR A 149 -28.81 26.45 -0.21
C THR A 149 -29.00 27.91 -0.71
N LYS A 150 -28.23 28.36 -1.70
CA LYS A 150 -28.40 29.59 -2.42
C LYS A 150 -28.87 29.32 -3.86
#